data_4abb97c907dd5428333267b46d3fb7eb
#
_entry.id   4abb97c907dd5428333267b46d3fb7eb
#
_cell.length_a   1.000
_cell.length_b   1.000
_cell.length_c   1.000
_cell.angle_alpha   90.00
_cell.angle_beta   90.00
_cell.angle_gamma   90.00
#
_symmetry.space_group_name_H-M   'P 1'
#
loop_
_entity.id
_entity.type
_entity.pdbx_description
1 polymer ?
#
loop_
_entity_poly.entity_id
_entity_poly.type
_entity_poly.pdbx_seq_one_letter_code
_entity_poly.pdbx_strand_id
1 'polypeptide(L)'
;MSSQVNQSYRYLTRIPGVCSGCAIIEGTRIGVHDVIGLLVNGETVDTISRCFPEVTKAQVYECLAYYEDHRDEIDHLVAQQMAESIP
;
A
#
# COMPACT_ATOMS: atom_id res chain seq x y z
N MET A 1 -27.27 -2.90 1.35
CA MET A 1 -26.87 -3.19 1.21
C MET A 1 -25.71 -3.22 0.75
N SER A 2 -25.47 -3.42 0.39
CA SER A 2 -24.37 -3.53 -0.37
C SER A 2 -23.29 -2.56 -0.17
N SER A 3 -23.50 -1.54 0.55
CA SER A 3 -22.47 -0.55 0.79
C SER A 3 -21.27 -1.12 1.50
N GLN A 4 -21.41 -2.26 2.12
CA GLN A 4 -20.28 -2.88 2.78
C GLN A 4 -19.20 -3.33 1.82
N VAL A 5 -19.57 -3.52 0.57
CA VAL A 5 -18.61 -4.00 -0.41
C VAL A 5 -17.45 -3.04 -0.57
N ASN A 6 -17.74 -1.73 -0.53
CA ASN A 6 -16.67 -0.78 -0.73
C ASN A 6 -15.74 -0.67 0.42
N GLN A 7 -16.07 -1.21 1.56
CA GLN A 7 -15.21 -1.18 2.72
C GLN A 7 -14.23 -2.33 2.76
N SER A 8 -14.39 -3.29 1.87
CA SER A 8 -13.60 -4.51 1.92
C SER A 8 -12.56 -4.52 0.83
N TYR A 9 -11.33 -4.69 1.24
CA TYR A 9 -10.25 -4.98 0.32
C TYR A 9 -9.85 -6.42 0.55
N ARG A 10 -9.63 -7.14 -0.51
CA ARG A 10 -9.40 -8.57 -0.43
C ARG A 10 -8.06 -8.91 0.20
N TYR A 11 -7.05 -8.09 -0.07
CA TYR A 11 -5.68 -8.39 0.33
C TYR A 11 -5.11 -7.43 1.36
N LEU A 12 -5.88 -6.44 1.78
CA LEU A 12 -5.36 -5.39 2.65
C LEU A 12 -5.99 -5.48 4.02
N THR A 13 -5.22 -5.08 5.03
CA THR A 13 -5.72 -5.07 6.39
C THR A 13 -5.00 -3.98 7.18
N ARG A 14 -5.46 -3.77 8.41
CA ARG A 14 -4.79 -2.89 9.36
C ARG A 14 -4.62 -3.69 10.63
N ILE A 15 -3.40 -3.70 11.17
CA ILE A 15 -3.10 -4.41 12.40
C ILE A 15 -2.51 -3.40 13.37
N PRO A 16 -3.13 -3.20 14.54
CA PRO A 16 -2.57 -2.30 15.54
C PRO A 16 -1.13 -2.70 15.88
N GLY A 17 -0.26 -1.71 15.94
CA GLY A 17 1.15 -1.97 16.26
C GLY A 17 2.01 -2.33 15.08
N VAL A 18 1.41 -2.61 13.93
CA VAL A 18 2.17 -2.81 12.69
C VAL A 18 1.99 -1.57 11.85
N CYS A 19 3.08 -0.92 11.48
CA CYS A 19 3.06 0.30 10.68
C CYS A 19 2.16 1.36 11.33
N SER A 20 2.10 1.38 12.64
CA SER A 20 1.23 2.30 13.40
C SER A 20 -0.23 2.22 12.97
N GLY A 21 -0.67 1.04 12.54
CA GLY A 21 -2.05 0.82 12.14
C GLY A 21 -2.37 1.23 10.72
N CYS A 22 -1.36 1.54 9.90
CA CYS A 22 -1.63 1.88 8.51
C CYS A 22 -2.02 0.63 7.72
N ALA A 23 -2.61 0.85 6.55
CA ALA A 23 -3.03 -0.27 5.69
C ALA A 23 -1.81 -1.00 5.16
N ILE A 24 -1.81 -2.32 5.28
CA ILE A 24 -0.73 -3.18 4.82
C ILE A 24 -1.31 -4.31 3.99
N ILE A 25 -0.44 -4.96 3.22
CA ILE A 25 -0.80 -6.19 2.53
C ILE A 25 -0.85 -7.29 3.57
N GLU A 26 -1.98 -7.97 3.67
CA GLU A 26 -2.22 -9.00 4.67
C GLU A 26 -1.14 -10.07 4.58
N GLY A 27 -0.62 -10.48 5.73
CA GLY A 27 0.43 -11.47 5.79
C GLY A 27 1.83 -10.92 5.63
N THR A 28 1.95 -9.61 5.44
CA THR A 28 3.25 -8.94 5.30
C THR A 28 3.30 -7.73 6.20
N ARG A 29 4.46 -7.07 6.23
CA ARG A 29 4.60 -5.76 6.85
C ARG A 29 4.70 -4.66 5.81
N ILE A 30 4.36 -4.97 4.57
CA ILE A 30 4.48 -4.03 3.46
C ILE A 30 3.24 -3.15 3.44
N GLY A 31 3.42 -1.86 3.65
CA GLY A 31 2.31 -0.93 3.64
C GLY A 31 1.88 -0.55 2.24
N VAL A 32 0.62 -0.15 2.10
CA VAL A 32 0.15 0.37 0.82
C VAL A 32 1.01 1.55 0.41
N HIS A 33 1.37 2.41 1.35
CA HIS A 33 2.20 3.57 1.03
C HIS A 33 3.60 3.18 0.56
N ASP A 34 4.12 2.01 1.02
CA ASP A 34 5.40 1.53 0.52
C ASP A 34 5.31 1.20 -0.97
N VAL A 35 4.24 0.52 -1.35
CA VAL A 35 4.03 0.16 -2.75
C VAL A 35 3.84 1.42 -3.61
N ILE A 36 3.03 2.35 -3.13
CA ILE A 36 2.79 3.57 -3.88
C ILE A 36 4.07 4.38 -4.01
N GLY A 37 4.89 4.43 -2.96
CA GLY A 37 6.16 5.13 -3.01
C GLY A 37 7.08 4.57 -4.07
N LEU A 38 7.10 3.25 -4.20
CA LEU A 38 7.91 2.62 -5.25
C LEU A 38 7.41 2.99 -6.64
N LEU A 39 6.11 3.02 -6.82
CA LEU A 39 5.53 3.41 -8.11
C LEU A 39 5.85 4.87 -8.45
N VAL A 40 5.79 5.74 -7.46
CA VAL A 40 6.15 7.14 -7.65
C VAL A 40 7.61 7.27 -8.05
N ASN A 41 8.47 6.40 -7.54
CA ASN A 41 9.89 6.42 -7.85
C ASN A 41 10.23 5.74 -9.16
N GLY A 42 9.24 5.31 -9.93
CA GLY A 42 9.49 4.77 -11.25
C GLY A 42 9.41 3.26 -11.36
N GLU A 43 9.15 2.56 -10.28
CA GLU A 43 8.97 1.13 -10.37
C GLU A 43 7.64 0.80 -11.04
N THR A 44 7.54 -0.40 -11.57
CA THR A 44 6.32 -0.85 -12.21
C THR A 44 5.71 -1.99 -11.39
N VAL A 45 4.47 -2.35 -11.75
CA VAL A 45 3.82 -3.49 -11.12
C VAL A 45 4.69 -4.74 -11.26
N ASP A 46 5.28 -4.93 -12.44
CA ASP A 46 6.13 -6.09 -12.69
C ASP A 46 7.38 -6.08 -11.84
N THR A 47 8.05 -4.94 -11.72
CA THR A 47 9.29 -4.87 -10.93
C THR A 47 9.01 -5.03 -9.45
N ILE A 48 7.90 -4.49 -8.96
CA ILE A 48 7.53 -4.64 -7.56
C ILE A 48 7.27 -6.12 -7.25
N SER A 49 6.52 -6.78 -8.11
CA SER A 49 6.21 -8.20 -7.93
C SER A 49 7.48 -9.05 -7.95
N ARG A 50 8.47 -8.62 -8.72
CA ARG A 50 9.74 -9.33 -8.81
C ARG A 50 10.61 -9.10 -7.59
N CYS A 51 10.61 -7.88 -7.06
CA CYS A 51 11.41 -7.54 -5.89
C CYS A 51 10.83 -8.12 -4.60
N PHE A 52 9.52 -8.27 -4.56
CA PHE A 52 8.85 -8.80 -3.37
C PHE A 52 8.07 -10.04 -3.76
N PRO A 53 8.72 -11.21 -3.71
CA PRO A 53 8.06 -12.45 -4.19
C PRO A 53 6.78 -12.80 -3.46
N GLU A 54 6.60 -12.31 -2.24
CA GLU A 54 5.37 -12.56 -1.49
C GLU A 54 4.22 -11.66 -1.95
N VAL A 55 4.48 -10.69 -2.82
CA VAL A 55 3.48 -9.75 -3.28
C VAL A 55 3.10 -10.06 -4.71
N THR A 56 1.82 -10.32 -4.95
CA THR A 56 1.32 -10.60 -6.29
C THR A 56 0.94 -9.30 -6.99
N LYS A 57 0.83 -9.38 -8.31
CA LYS A 57 0.37 -8.23 -9.08
C LYS A 57 -1.03 -7.81 -8.66
N ALA A 58 -1.90 -8.78 -8.35
CA ALA A 58 -3.24 -8.48 -7.88
C ALA A 58 -3.20 -7.63 -6.60
N GLN A 59 -2.28 -7.95 -5.71
CA GLN A 59 -2.12 -7.17 -4.49
C GLN A 59 -1.63 -5.76 -4.78
N VAL A 60 -0.74 -5.60 -5.75
CA VAL A 60 -0.27 -4.27 -6.14
C VAL A 60 -1.42 -3.45 -6.72
N TYR A 61 -2.23 -4.08 -7.58
CA TYR A 61 -3.40 -3.38 -8.14
C TYR A 61 -4.38 -2.98 -7.07
N GLU A 62 -4.55 -3.82 -6.05
CA GLU A 62 -5.45 -3.43 -4.96
C GLU A 62 -4.88 -2.27 -4.15
N CYS A 63 -3.56 -2.22 -3.99
CA CYS A 63 -2.91 -1.06 -3.36
C CYS A 63 -3.21 0.21 -4.15
N LEU A 64 -3.21 0.13 -5.47
CA LEU A 64 -3.56 1.28 -6.30
C LEU A 64 -5.02 1.69 -6.12
N ALA A 65 -5.91 0.71 -6.02
CA ALA A 65 -7.31 1.00 -5.76
C ALA A 65 -7.49 1.68 -4.41
N TYR A 66 -6.82 1.16 -3.40
CA TYR A 66 -6.85 1.77 -2.07
C TYR A 66 -6.32 3.19 -2.13
N TYR A 67 -5.23 3.39 -2.85
CA TYR A 67 -4.63 4.71 -3.00
C TYR A 67 -5.63 5.71 -3.59
N GLU A 68 -6.33 5.31 -4.65
CA GLU A 68 -7.30 6.21 -5.27
C GLU A 68 -8.43 6.57 -4.33
N ASP A 69 -8.82 5.64 -3.46
CA ASP A 69 -9.87 5.88 -2.49
C ASP A 69 -9.41 6.69 -1.28
N HIS A 70 -8.09 6.69 -1.02
CA HIS A 70 -7.53 7.30 0.20
C HIS A 70 -6.28 8.10 -0.12
N ARG A 71 -6.36 8.96 -1.14
CA ARG A 71 -5.18 9.67 -1.63
C ARG A 71 -4.52 10.53 -0.57
N ASP A 72 -5.32 11.26 0.20
CA ASP A 72 -4.74 12.15 1.21
C ASP A 72 -3.96 11.37 2.25
N GLU A 73 -4.50 10.25 2.70
CA GLU A 73 -3.84 9.41 3.68
C GLU A 73 -2.51 8.88 3.15
N ILE A 74 -2.54 8.34 1.95
CA ILE A 74 -1.35 7.70 1.38
C ILE A 74 -0.32 8.74 0.97
N ASP A 75 -0.75 9.83 0.35
CA ASP A 75 0.18 10.90 -0.03
C ASP A 75 0.92 11.43 1.19
N HIS A 76 0.23 11.56 2.31
CA HIS A 76 0.84 12.02 3.54
C HIS A 76 1.91 11.03 4.02
N LEU A 77 1.59 9.74 4.00
CA LEU A 77 2.54 8.72 4.45
C LEU A 77 3.75 8.62 3.53
N VAL A 78 3.54 8.74 2.21
CA VAL A 78 4.64 8.71 1.26
C VAL A 78 5.56 9.92 1.47
N ALA A 79 4.97 11.09 1.64
CA ALA A 79 5.75 12.30 1.87
C ALA A 79 6.56 12.20 3.16
N GLN A 80 5.95 11.66 4.20
CA GLN A 80 6.62 11.47 5.47
C GLN A 80 7.80 10.51 5.35
N GLN A 81 7.59 9.42 4.64
CA GLN A 81 8.62 8.42 4.42
C GLN A 81 9.79 9.00 3.61
N MET A 82 9.49 9.77 2.61
CA MET A 82 10.53 10.41 1.80
C MET A 82 11.34 11.41 2.61
N ALA A 83 10.66 12.17 3.48
CA ALA A 83 11.36 13.14 4.32
C ALA A 83 12.31 12.43 5.28
N GLU A 84 11.91 11.29 5.80
CA GLU A 84 12.72 10.52 6.74
C GLU A 84 13.93 9.88 6.08
N SER A 85 13.87 9.63 4.79
CA SER A 85 14.98 8.98 4.10
C SER A 85 16.02 9.97 3.60
N ILE A 86 15.81 11.26 3.78
CA ILE A 86 16.80 12.27 3.42
C ILE A 86 17.80 12.40 4.58
N PRO A 87 19.08 12.22 4.30
CA PRO A 87 20.09 12.31 5.34
C PRO A 87 20.18 13.72 5.95
#